data_0136ee823d05aa9eab0f0407f038d8e2
#
_entry.id   0136ee823d05aa9eab0f0407f038d8e2
#
_cell.length_a   1.000
_cell.length_b   1.000
_cell.length_c   1.000
_cell.angle_alpha   90.00
_cell.angle_beta   90.00
_cell.angle_gamma   90.00
#
_symmetry.space_group_name_H-M   'P 1'
#
loop_
_entity.id
_entity.type
_entity.pdbx_description
1 polymer ?
#
loop_
_entity_poly.entity_id
_entity_poly.type
_entity_poly.pdbx_seq_one_letter_code
_entity_poly.pdbx_strand_id
1 'polypeptide(L)'
;MDFVIDGLQYANWSEKVFKQMRVGNVDAVHVTITYHENFRETVLQIEKWNRFFEEFPDLIFQGKTAADLKLARETGRTAIFFGSQNPSCIEDDIGLVEILHTLGLRFMQLTYNNQSLLATGCYEADDTGLTRMGREVVSEMNRVGLVVDMSHSAERSTLDAIDHSSRPIAVTHANPSFWHPALRNKSNDVLKALGDSGGMLGFSIYPHHLKNSSDCSLQSFCDMVAKTIDLMGEGNVGIGTDLCQDQPDSVVEWMRVGRWTKSIDY
;
A
#
# COMPACT_ATOMS: atom_id res chain seq x y z
N MET A 1 4.25 -16.53 -18.78
CA MET A 1 5.02 -15.25 -18.66
C MET A 1 4.40 -14.47 -17.52
N ASP A 2 5.17 -14.21 -16.48
CA ASP A 2 4.65 -13.67 -15.23
C ASP A 2 4.37 -12.17 -15.36
N PHE A 3 3.36 -11.66 -14.65
CA PHE A 3 3.05 -10.24 -14.62
C PHE A 3 4.05 -9.48 -13.75
N VAL A 4 4.42 -8.27 -14.15
CA VAL A 4 5.20 -7.34 -13.34
C VAL A 4 4.24 -6.38 -12.66
N ILE A 5 4.08 -6.54 -11.34
CA ILE A 5 3.14 -5.78 -10.52
C ILE A 5 3.93 -5.11 -9.40
N ASP A 6 3.70 -3.81 -9.22
CA ASP A 6 4.22 -3.09 -8.06
C ASP A 6 3.10 -2.84 -7.04
N GLY A 7 3.27 -3.37 -5.85
CA GLY A 7 2.30 -3.30 -4.76
C GLY A 7 2.11 -1.91 -4.16
N LEU A 8 3.01 -0.95 -4.41
CA LEU A 8 2.83 0.45 -4.06
C LEU A 8 3.81 1.39 -4.74
N GLN A 9 3.29 2.49 -5.28
CA GLN A 9 4.04 3.69 -5.66
C GLN A 9 3.28 4.97 -5.32
N TYR A 10 4.01 6.07 -5.10
CA TYR A 10 3.46 7.40 -4.89
C TYR A 10 4.27 8.49 -5.64
N ALA A 11 4.62 8.23 -6.86
CA ALA A 11 5.39 9.12 -7.72
C ALA A 11 4.71 10.50 -7.95
N ASN A 12 5.47 11.49 -8.33
CA ASN A 12 4.95 12.72 -8.93
C ASN A 12 4.50 12.41 -10.36
N TRP A 13 3.25 12.01 -10.50
CA TRP A 13 2.68 11.39 -11.69
C TRP A 13 2.73 12.32 -12.90
N SER A 14 3.28 11.82 -13.98
CA SER A 14 3.49 12.56 -15.23
C SER A 14 3.66 11.60 -16.41
N GLU A 15 3.57 12.11 -17.64
CA GLU A 15 3.85 11.36 -18.86
C GLU A 15 5.20 10.64 -18.81
N LYS A 16 6.23 11.31 -18.25
CA LYS A 16 7.58 10.74 -18.06
C LYS A 16 7.51 9.45 -17.22
N VAL A 17 6.83 9.50 -16.07
CA VAL A 17 6.71 8.35 -15.16
C VAL A 17 5.94 7.22 -15.85
N PHE A 18 4.82 7.53 -16.53
CA PHE A 18 4.03 6.53 -17.26
C PHE A 18 4.83 5.86 -18.37
N LYS A 19 5.62 6.62 -19.13
CA LYS A 19 6.54 6.07 -20.17
C LYS A 19 7.60 5.17 -19.55
N GLN A 20 8.16 5.54 -18.39
CA GLN A 20 9.19 4.74 -17.71
C GLN A 20 8.62 3.42 -17.17
N MET A 21 7.38 3.41 -16.65
CA MET A 21 6.69 2.16 -16.30
C MET A 21 6.53 1.25 -17.51
N ARG A 22 6.21 1.79 -18.69
CA ARG A 22 6.14 0.99 -19.94
C ARG A 22 7.49 0.45 -20.37
N VAL A 23 8.56 1.23 -20.24
CA VAL A 23 9.94 0.75 -20.50
C VAL A 23 10.32 -0.39 -19.54
N GLY A 24 9.89 -0.30 -18.27
CA GLY A 24 10.07 -1.35 -17.26
C GLY A 24 9.12 -2.54 -17.39
N ASN A 25 8.24 -2.56 -18.39
CA ASN A 25 7.21 -3.59 -18.57
C ASN A 25 6.32 -3.80 -17.32
N VAL A 26 6.03 -2.74 -16.58
CA VAL A 26 5.14 -2.79 -15.41
C VAL A 26 3.71 -2.94 -15.89
N ASP A 27 3.11 -4.11 -15.67
CA ASP A 27 1.73 -4.40 -16.08
C ASP A 27 0.69 -3.72 -15.18
N ALA A 28 0.99 -3.63 -13.88
CA ALA A 28 0.10 -2.96 -12.93
C ALA A 28 0.87 -2.30 -11.79
N VAL A 29 0.26 -1.25 -11.24
CA VAL A 29 0.76 -0.56 -10.05
C VAL A 29 -0.40 -0.17 -9.14
N HIS A 30 -0.23 -0.43 -7.84
CA HIS A 30 -1.05 0.16 -6.80
C HIS A 30 -0.53 1.57 -6.50
N VAL A 31 -1.37 2.57 -6.68
CA VAL A 31 -1.02 3.97 -6.47
C VAL A 31 -1.74 4.54 -5.27
N THR A 32 -1.05 5.36 -4.49
CA THR A 32 -1.65 6.07 -3.37
C THR A 32 -2.43 7.28 -3.87
N ILE A 33 -3.73 7.35 -3.52
CA ILE A 33 -4.58 8.50 -3.80
C ILE A 33 -4.97 9.26 -2.52
N THR A 34 -4.70 8.68 -1.34
CA THR A 34 -5.03 9.26 -0.04
C THR A 34 -3.94 8.97 0.97
N TYR A 35 -3.47 10.01 1.68
CA TYR A 35 -2.63 9.94 2.88
C TYR A 35 -3.36 10.47 4.11
N HIS A 36 -3.84 11.71 4.03
CA HIS A 36 -4.52 12.42 5.12
C HIS A 36 -5.77 13.14 4.62
N GLU A 37 -6.12 12.96 3.36
CA GLU A 37 -7.28 13.55 2.71
C GLU A 37 -8.57 12.99 3.32
N ASN A 38 -9.57 13.86 3.51
CA ASN A 38 -10.93 13.47 3.83
C ASN A 38 -11.64 12.90 2.58
N PHE A 39 -12.91 12.50 2.71
CA PHE A 39 -13.67 11.93 1.60
C PHE A 39 -13.70 12.85 0.36
N ARG A 40 -14.05 14.14 0.56
CA ARG A 40 -14.14 15.10 -0.54
C ARG A 40 -12.79 15.27 -1.26
N GLU A 41 -11.72 15.43 -0.50
CA GLU A 41 -10.37 15.59 -1.04
C GLU A 41 -9.93 14.34 -1.80
N THR A 42 -10.26 13.14 -1.30
CA THR A 42 -10.00 11.87 -1.98
C THR A 42 -10.74 11.77 -3.32
N VAL A 43 -12.01 12.20 -3.37
CA VAL A 43 -12.76 12.25 -4.64
C VAL A 43 -12.11 13.20 -5.65
N LEU A 44 -11.53 14.31 -5.21
CA LEU A 44 -10.76 15.20 -6.09
C LEU A 44 -9.47 14.55 -6.62
N GLN A 45 -8.81 13.67 -5.84
CA GLN A 45 -7.69 12.90 -6.35
C GLN A 45 -8.14 11.88 -7.44
N ILE A 46 -9.29 11.23 -7.25
CA ILE A 46 -9.88 10.36 -8.27
C ILE A 46 -10.19 11.14 -9.55
N GLU A 47 -10.75 12.35 -9.42
CA GLU A 47 -11.01 13.23 -10.58
C GLU A 47 -9.71 13.58 -11.33
N LYS A 48 -8.64 13.90 -10.60
CA LYS A 48 -7.32 14.14 -11.21
C LYS A 48 -6.82 12.92 -11.99
N TRP A 49 -7.00 11.71 -11.45
CA TRP A 49 -6.64 10.48 -12.16
C TRP A 49 -7.49 10.24 -13.41
N ASN A 50 -8.77 10.60 -13.39
CA ASN A 50 -9.60 10.54 -14.59
C ASN A 50 -9.04 11.43 -15.71
N ARG A 51 -8.49 12.62 -15.38
CA ARG A 51 -7.79 13.46 -16.38
C ARG A 51 -6.55 12.77 -16.92
N PHE A 52 -5.73 12.10 -16.09
CA PHE A 52 -4.58 11.34 -16.59
C PHE A 52 -4.99 10.20 -17.52
N PHE A 53 -6.08 9.48 -17.26
CA PHE A 53 -6.57 8.43 -18.15
C PHE A 53 -7.07 8.99 -19.49
N GLU A 54 -7.64 10.18 -19.51
CA GLU A 54 -8.06 10.86 -20.73
C GLU A 54 -6.86 11.42 -21.52
N GLU A 55 -5.86 11.94 -20.83
CA GLU A 55 -4.67 12.55 -21.44
C GLU A 55 -3.66 11.51 -21.95
N PHE A 56 -3.54 10.37 -21.25
CA PHE A 56 -2.55 9.32 -21.56
C PHE A 56 -3.20 7.94 -21.80
N PRO A 57 -4.23 7.83 -22.67
CA PRO A 57 -4.99 6.58 -22.85
C PRO A 57 -4.17 5.43 -23.43
N ASP A 58 -3.05 5.72 -24.10
CA ASP A 58 -2.14 4.74 -24.68
C ASP A 58 -1.09 4.21 -23.68
N LEU A 59 -0.94 4.84 -22.51
CA LEU A 59 0.07 4.48 -21.51
C LEU A 59 -0.55 3.80 -20.29
N ILE A 60 -1.71 4.29 -19.82
CA ILE A 60 -2.34 3.86 -18.57
C ILE A 60 -3.86 3.70 -18.70
N PHE A 61 -4.45 2.96 -17.79
CA PHE A 61 -5.90 2.91 -17.59
C PHE A 61 -6.22 2.49 -16.14
N GLN A 62 -7.46 2.74 -15.69
CA GLN A 62 -7.88 2.34 -14.35
C GLN A 62 -8.04 0.82 -14.26
N GLY A 63 -7.26 0.16 -13.39
CA GLY A 63 -7.42 -1.22 -13.01
C GLY A 63 -8.44 -1.38 -11.88
N LYS A 64 -9.32 -2.39 -11.98
CA LYS A 64 -10.36 -2.68 -10.99
C LYS A 64 -10.41 -4.16 -10.59
N THR A 65 -9.92 -5.04 -11.43
CA THR A 65 -9.99 -6.50 -11.25
C THR A 65 -8.72 -7.18 -11.72
N ALA A 66 -8.50 -8.43 -11.34
CA ALA A 66 -7.37 -9.22 -11.84
C ALA A 66 -7.41 -9.43 -13.36
N ALA A 67 -8.58 -9.35 -14.00
CA ALA A 67 -8.69 -9.44 -15.46
C ALA A 67 -7.98 -8.26 -16.16
N ASP A 68 -7.87 -7.10 -15.50
CA ASP A 68 -7.20 -5.93 -16.03
C ASP A 68 -5.68 -6.12 -16.18
N LEU A 69 -5.07 -7.08 -15.48
CA LEU A 69 -3.67 -7.47 -15.67
C LEU A 69 -3.46 -8.06 -17.08
N LYS A 70 -4.40 -8.89 -17.55
CA LYS A 70 -4.40 -9.44 -18.89
C LYS A 70 -4.54 -8.34 -19.94
N LEU A 71 -5.52 -7.45 -19.73
CA LEU A 71 -5.75 -6.31 -20.61
C LEU A 71 -4.52 -5.38 -20.68
N ALA A 72 -3.85 -5.12 -19.55
CA ALA A 72 -2.63 -4.32 -19.49
C ALA A 72 -1.55 -4.90 -20.42
N ARG A 73 -1.31 -6.20 -20.33
CA ARG A 73 -0.32 -6.89 -21.15
C ARG A 73 -0.70 -6.91 -22.64
N GLU A 74 -1.95 -7.24 -22.95
CA GLU A 74 -2.45 -7.32 -24.33
C GLU A 74 -2.41 -5.97 -25.04
N THR A 75 -2.63 -4.87 -24.29
CA THR A 75 -2.65 -3.51 -24.84
C THR A 75 -1.33 -2.76 -24.69
N GLY A 76 -0.33 -3.32 -23.99
CA GLY A 76 0.93 -2.65 -23.71
C GLY A 76 0.79 -1.42 -22.80
N ARG A 77 -0.26 -1.35 -21.97
CA ARG A 77 -0.51 -0.27 -21.01
C ARG A 77 -0.27 -0.73 -19.57
N THR A 78 -0.19 0.23 -18.63
CA THR A 78 -0.13 -0.11 -17.20
C THR A 78 -1.51 0.09 -16.57
N ALA A 79 -2.01 -0.94 -15.87
CA ALA A 79 -3.23 -0.85 -15.08
C ALA A 79 -2.94 -0.14 -13.74
N ILE A 80 -3.67 0.93 -13.46
CA ILE A 80 -3.53 1.73 -12.24
C ILE A 80 -4.61 1.33 -11.23
N PHE A 81 -4.21 0.71 -10.13
CA PHE A 81 -5.10 0.34 -9.03
C PHE A 81 -5.04 1.39 -7.92
N PHE A 82 -6.17 1.96 -7.57
CA PHE A 82 -6.25 2.97 -6.52
C PHE A 82 -6.17 2.36 -5.13
N GLY A 83 -5.37 2.98 -4.26
CA GLY A 83 -5.33 2.65 -2.85
C GLY A 83 -5.22 3.87 -1.95
N SER A 84 -5.57 3.66 -0.70
CA SER A 84 -5.44 4.63 0.37
C SER A 84 -4.48 4.12 1.43
N GLN A 85 -3.45 4.90 1.75
CA GLN A 85 -2.51 4.56 2.81
C GLN A 85 -3.01 4.97 4.21
N ASN A 86 -4.20 5.58 4.30
CA ASN A 86 -4.81 5.99 5.57
C ASN A 86 -6.33 5.89 5.45
N PRO A 87 -7.07 5.50 6.50
CA PRO A 87 -8.53 5.44 6.47
C PRO A 87 -9.21 6.80 6.58
N SER A 88 -8.48 7.92 6.59
CA SER A 88 -9.03 9.28 6.70
C SER A 88 -10.14 9.58 5.68
N CYS A 89 -10.11 8.90 4.52
CA CYS A 89 -11.12 9.05 3.47
C CYS A 89 -12.50 8.47 3.83
N ILE A 90 -12.60 7.61 4.83
CA ILE A 90 -13.92 7.14 5.32
C ILE A 90 -14.40 7.93 6.53
N GLU A 91 -13.57 8.87 7.05
CA GLU A 91 -13.90 9.69 8.21
C GLU A 91 -14.36 8.82 9.40
N ASP A 92 -15.58 8.98 9.88
CA ASP A 92 -16.21 8.13 10.90
C ASP A 92 -17.47 7.39 10.37
N ASP A 93 -17.60 7.27 9.04
CA ASP A 93 -18.73 6.65 8.35
C ASP A 93 -18.32 5.41 7.56
N ILE A 94 -18.68 4.23 8.06
CA ILE A 94 -18.39 2.93 7.42
C ILE A 94 -19.05 2.80 6.05
N GLY A 95 -20.19 3.46 5.81
CA GLY A 95 -20.85 3.47 4.50
C GLY A 95 -19.99 4.03 3.37
N LEU A 96 -18.99 4.87 3.69
CA LEU A 96 -18.06 5.41 2.69
C LEU A 96 -17.10 4.36 2.12
N VAL A 97 -16.90 3.22 2.78
CA VAL A 97 -16.10 2.09 2.27
C VAL A 97 -16.68 1.58 0.95
N GLU A 98 -17.99 1.31 0.90
CA GLU A 98 -18.67 0.86 -0.31
C GLU A 98 -18.64 1.92 -1.42
N ILE A 99 -18.84 3.17 -1.05
CA ILE A 99 -18.82 4.29 -2.01
C ILE A 99 -17.44 4.43 -2.66
N LEU A 100 -16.36 4.42 -1.87
CA LEU A 100 -15.00 4.49 -2.37
C LEU A 100 -14.64 3.28 -3.24
N HIS A 101 -15.07 2.06 -2.85
CA HIS A 101 -14.91 0.87 -3.69
C HIS A 101 -15.62 1.04 -5.05
N THR A 102 -16.85 1.58 -5.05
CA THR A 102 -17.60 1.88 -6.29
C THR A 102 -16.86 2.89 -7.17
N LEU A 103 -16.22 3.90 -6.57
CA LEU A 103 -15.41 4.90 -7.26
C LEU A 103 -14.05 4.33 -7.76
N GLY A 104 -13.71 3.11 -7.37
CA GLY A 104 -12.53 2.40 -7.91
C GLY A 104 -11.43 2.13 -6.91
N LEU A 105 -11.57 2.46 -5.61
CA LEU A 105 -10.59 2.08 -4.58
C LEU A 105 -10.52 0.55 -4.48
N ARG A 106 -9.31 0.00 -4.34
CA ARG A 106 -9.08 -1.46 -4.26
C ARG A 106 -8.25 -1.87 -3.05
N PHE A 107 -7.50 -0.95 -2.47
CA PHE A 107 -6.70 -1.16 -1.26
C PHE A 107 -6.97 -0.04 -0.27
N MET A 108 -7.07 -0.36 1.02
CA MET A 108 -7.13 0.65 2.07
C MET A 108 -6.38 0.17 3.30
N GLN A 109 -5.52 1.04 3.83
CA GLN A 109 -4.85 0.82 5.11
C GLN A 109 -5.74 1.27 6.26
N LEU A 110 -5.63 0.56 7.39
CA LEU A 110 -6.39 0.88 8.61
C LEU A 110 -5.71 1.97 9.44
N THR A 111 -4.43 2.23 9.17
CA THR A 111 -3.64 3.34 9.75
C THR A 111 -2.63 3.83 8.74
N TYR A 112 -2.21 5.08 8.88
CA TYR A 112 -0.88 5.48 8.44
C TYR A 112 0.10 5.27 9.59
N ASN A 113 1.01 6.18 9.86
CA ASN A 113 2.03 6.00 10.91
C ASN A 113 1.49 6.09 12.35
N ASN A 114 0.33 6.71 12.54
CA ASN A 114 -0.26 7.09 13.82
C ASN A 114 -1.51 6.26 14.16
N GLN A 115 -1.99 6.42 15.39
CA GLN A 115 -3.30 5.91 15.79
C GLN A 115 -4.40 6.50 14.90
N SER A 116 -5.25 5.63 14.36
CA SER A 116 -6.49 6.00 13.66
C SER A 116 -7.72 5.64 14.52
N LEU A 117 -8.91 5.90 13.99
CA LEU A 117 -10.15 5.37 14.59
C LEU A 117 -10.25 3.84 14.52
N LEU A 118 -9.43 3.18 13.67
CA LEU A 118 -9.57 1.76 13.34
C LEU A 118 -8.52 0.88 14.01
N ALA A 119 -7.28 1.34 14.10
CA ALA A 119 -6.15 0.53 14.54
C ALA A 119 -4.97 1.43 14.99
N THR A 120 -3.94 0.80 15.52
CA THR A 120 -2.71 1.46 15.97
C THR A 120 -1.66 1.47 14.85
N GLY A 121 -1.06 2.62 14.59
CA GLY A 121 0.05 2.80 13.64
C GLY A 121 1.39 2.34 14.20
N CYS A 122 2.33 2.06 13.32
CA CYS A 122 3.63 1.46 13.69
C CYS A 122 4.57 2.36 14.51
N TYR A 123 4.31 3.67 14.61
CA TYR A 123 5.12 4.59 15.39
C TYR A 123 4.51 4.97 16.74
N GLU A 124 3.35 4.40 17.08
CA GLU A 124 2.75 4.59 18.41
C GLU A 124 3.49 3.79 19.49
N ALA A 125 3.51 4.35 20.70
CA ALA A 125 4.19 3.72 21.84
C ALA A 125 3.44 2.48 22.34
N ASP A 126 2.11 2.49 22.32
CA ASP A 126 1.25 1.42 22.79
C ASP A 126 0.36 0.91 21.66
N ASP A 127 0.51 -0.37 21.31
CA ASP A 127 -0.34 -1.04 20.31
C ASP A 127 -1.56 -1.69 20.97
N THR A 128 -2.72 -1.07 20.80
CA THR A 128 -3.99 -1.52 21.37
C THR A 128 -4.75 -2.51 20.48
N GLY A 129 -4.23 -2.79 19.27
CA GLY A 129 -4.90 -3.66 18.29
C GLY A 129 -6.02 -2.96 17.52
N LEU A 130 -6.92 -3.76 16.93
CA LEU A 130 -8.10 -3.24 16.24
C LEU A 130 -9.13 -2.68 17.21
N THR A 131 -9.65 -1.49 16.90
CA THR A 131 -10.80 -0.92 17.60
C THR A 131 -12.10 -1.66 17.22
N ARG A 132 -13.22 -1.36 17.92
CA ARG A 132 -14.55 -1.86 17.50
C ARG A 132 -14.88 -1.41 16.08
N MET A 133 -14.69 -0.12 15.76
CA MET A 133 -14.92 0.40 14.42
C MET A 133 -13.99 -0.27 13.40
N GLY A 134 -12.72 -0.53 13.75
CA GLY A 134 -11.76 -1.23 12.90
C GLY A 134 -12.27 -2.62 12.47
N ARG A 135 -12.86 -3.39 13.38
CA ARG A 135 -13.43 -4.71 13.07
C ARG A 135 -14.60 -4.62 12.10
N GLU A 136 -15.52 -3.67 12.31
CA GLU A 136 -16.64 -3.44 11.40
C GLU A 136 -16.17 -2.99 10.01
N VAL A 137 -15.17 -2.10 9.95
CA VAL A 137 -14.56 -1.67 8.68
C VAL A 137 -13.90 -2.83 7.95
N VAL A 138 -13.13 -3.70 8.64
CA VAL A 138 -12.55 -4.90 8.01
C VAL A 138 -13.64 -5.81 7.46
N SER A 139 -14.74 -6.02 8.21
CA SER A 139 -15.88 -6.82 7.73
C SER A 139 -16.52 -6.20 6.49
N GLU A 140 -16.69 -4.88 6.46
CA GLU A 140 -17.24 -4.17 5.31
C GLU A 140 -16.30 -4.20 4.10
N MET A 141 -14.99 -4.01 4.31
CA MET A 141 -13.98 -4.17 3.26
C MET A 141 -14.02 -5.57 2.64
N ASN A 142 -14.15 -6.60 3.47
CA ASN A 142 -14.30 -7.99 3.01
C ASN A 142 -15.59 -8.18 2.19
N ARG A 143 -16.70 -7.56 2.63
CA ARG A 143 -18.00 -7.63 1.95
C ARG A 143 -17.92 -7.07 0.53
N VAL A 144 -17.32 -5.89 0.37
CA VAL A 144 -17.25 -5.22 -0.93
C VAL A 144 -16.08 -5.70 -1.81
N GLY A 145 -15.10 -6.40 -1.23
CA GLY A 145 -13.90 -6.87 -1.95
C GLY A 145 -12.77 -5.86 -2.00
N LEU A 146 -12.71 -4.95 -1.03
CA LEU A 146 -11.60 -4.03 -0.82
C LEU A 146 -10.50 -4.73 -0.01
N VAL A 147 -9.26 -4.69 -0.48
CA VAL A 147 -8.13 -5.34 0.20
C VAL A 147 -7.73 -4.55 1.45
N VAL A 148 -7.66 -5.24 2.58
CA VAL A 148 -7.11 -4.68 3.82
C VAL A 148 -5.58 -4.67 3.71
N ASP A 149 -4.97 -3.50 3.85
CA ASP A 149 -3.51 -3.33 3.84
C ASP A 149 -3.03 -2.89 5.24
N MET A 150 -2.07 -3.62 5.79
CA MET A 150 -1.54 -3.38 7.13
C MET A 150 -0.08 -2.91 7.11
N SER A 151 0.37 -2.32 6.01
CA SER A 151 1.76 -1.90 5.84
C SER A 151 2.24 -0.94 6.92
N HIS A 152 1.44 0.06 7.30
CA HIS A 152 1.77 1.04 8.32
C HIS A 152 1.28 0.70 9.74
N SER A 153 0.59 -0.42 9.91
CA SER A 153 0.01 -0.79 11.21
C SER A 153 1.03 -1.46 12.13
N ALA A 154 0.84 -1.30 13.42
CA ALA A 154 1.60 -1.95 14.47
C ALA A 154 1.34 -3.47 14.49
N GLU A 155 2.11 -4.20 15.29
CA GLU A 155 2.15 -5.67 15.27
C GLU A 155 0.81 -6.30 15.68
N ARG A 156 0.29 -5.94 16.86
CA ARG A 156 -0.97 -6.48 17.36
C ARG A 156 -2.14 -6.10 16.45
N SER A 157 -2.16 -4.85 15.99
CA SER A 157 -3.18 -4.40 15.03
C SER A 157 -3.16 -5.23 13.75
N THR A 158 -1.96 -5.61 13.26
CA THR A 158 -1.82 -6.45 12.08
C THR A 158 -2.29 -7.89 12.34
N LEU A 159 -1.90 -8.49 13.48
CA LEU A 159 -2.33 -9.83 13.87
C LEU A 159 -3.86 -9.89 14.09
N ASP A 160 -4.42 -8.89 14.78
CA ASP A 160 -5.88 -8.78 14.98
C ASP A 160 -6.62 -8.68 13.63
N ALA A 161 -6.06 -7.97 12.64
CA ALA A 161 -6.65 -7.86 11.31
C ALA A 161 -6.58 -9.18 10.53
N ILE A 162 -5.47 -9.92 10.64
CA ILE A 162 -5.32 -11.25 10.04
C ILE A 162 -6.36 -12.22 10.61
N ASP A 163 -6.50 -12.23 11.95
CA ASP A 163 -7.44 -13.13 12.64
C ASP A 163 -8.93 -12.80 12.35
N HIS A 164 -9.24 -11.50 12.24
CA HIS A 164 -10.61 -11.04 12.04
C HIS A 164 -11.06 -11.08 10.57
N SER A 165 -10.16 -10.92 9.62
CA SER A 165 -10.49 -10.84 8.20
C SER A 165 -10.94 -12.20 7.66
N SER A 166 -12.08 -12.24 6.95
CA SER A 166 -12.56 -13.44 6.25
C SER A 166 -11.87 -13.65 4.89
N ARG A 167 -10.98 -12.74 4.48
CA ARG A 167 -10.22 -12.80 3.24
C ARG A 167 -8.74 -12.57 3.52
N PRO A 168 -7.82 -13.08 2.68
CA PRO A 168 -6.42 -12.72 2.78
C PRO A 168 -6.22 -11.21 2.80
N ILE A 169 -5.33 -10.73 3.68
CA ILE A 169 -4.93 -9.33 3.75
C ILE A 169 -3.56 -9.12 3.11
N ALA A 170 -3.16 -7.87 2.93
CA ALA A 170 -1.85 -7.53 2.40
C ALA A 170 -1.03 -6.69 3.39
N VAL A 171 0.28 -6.82 3.29
CA VAL A 171 1.27 -5.84 3.68
C VAL A 171 1.95 -5.42 2.38
N THR A 172 1.42 -4.40 1.72
CA THR A 172 1.78 -4.09 0.34
C THR A 172 3.21 -3.59 0.18
N HIS A 173 3.80 -2.95 1.22
CA HIS A 173 5.14 -2.39 1.20
C HIS A 173 5.79 -2.36 2.59
N ALA A 174 6.55 -3.38 2.91
CA ALA A 174 7.38 -3.47 4.14
C ALA A 174 8.46 -4.53 3.96
N ASN A 175 9.37 -4.64 4.93
CA ASN A 175 10.42 -5.66 4.95
C ASN A 175 10.39 -6.46 6.26
N PRO A 176 11.13 -7.56 6.38
CA PRO A 176 11.22 -8.32 7.62
C PRO A 176 12.09 -7.60 8.67
N SER A 177 11.61 -7.52 9.91
CA SER A 177 12.35 -6.90 11.02
C SER A 177 13.62 -7.71 11.43
N PHE A 178 13.65 -9.02 11.14
CA PHE A 178 14.85 -9.83 11.38
C PHE A 178 16.03 -9.42 10.48
N TRP A 179 15.74 -8.75 9.35
CA TRP A 179 16.78 -8.23 8.45
C TRP A 179 17.21 -6.82 8.82
N HIS A 180 16.23 -5.97 9.15
CA HIS A 180 16.46 -4.61 9.62
C HIS A 180 15.34 -4.19 10.60
N PRO A 181 15.67 -3.81 11.85
CA PRO A 181 14.68 -3.60 12.92
C PRO A 181 14.03 -2.20 12.84
N ALA A 182 13.58 -1.77 11.68
CA ALA A 182 12.77 -0.56 11.54
C ALA A 182 11.34 -0.82 12.06
N LEU A 183 10.71 0.18 12.70
CA LEU A 183 9.33 0.07 13.21
C LEU A 183 8.28 -0.23 12.12
N ARG A 184 8.58 0.13 10.87
CA ARG A 184 7.75 -0.20 9.70
C ARG A 184 7.85 -1.65 9.27
N ASN A 185 8.94 -2.33 9.63
CA ASN A 185 9.18 -3.71 9.23
C ASN A 185 8.40 -4.69 10.11
N LYS A 186 8.07 -5.85 9.56
CA LYS A 186 7.18 -6.83 10.19
C LYS A 186 7.98 -7.91 10.92
N SER A 187 7.49 -8.31 12.10
CA SER A 187 8.07 -9.39 12.88
C SER A 187 7.87 -10.75 12.21
N ASN A 188 8.62 -11.76 12.66
CA ASN A 188 8.44 -13.13 12.20
C ASN A 188 7.03 -13.65 12.47
N ASP A 189 6.44 -13.27 13.60
CA ASP A 189 5.09 -13.70 13.97
C ASP A 189 4.05 -13.14 13.00
N VAL A 190 4.16 -11.85 12.65
CA VAL A 190 3.30 -11.23 11.63
C VAL A 190 3.50 -11.88 10.26
N LEU A 191 4.76 -12.07 9.83
CA LEU A 191 5.08 -12.65 8.52
C LEU A 191 4.54 -14.07 8.40
N LYS A 192 4.71 -14.89 9.44
CA LYS A 192 4.20 -16.25 9.47
C LYS A 192 2.67 -16.27 9.45
N ALA A 193 2.01 -15.48 10.31
CA ALA A 193 0.56 -15.39 10.32
C ALA A 193 0.00 -14.91 8.98
N LEU A 194 0.66 -13.94 8.34
CA LEU A 194 0.30 -13.43 7.02
C LEU A 194 0.40 -14.54 5.95
N GLY A 195 1.50 -15.28 5.92
CA GLY A 195 1.69 -16.42 5.01
C GLY A 195 0.68 -17.53 5.23
N ASP A 196 0.47 -17.96 6.49
CA ASP A 196 -0.47 -19.01 6.87
C ASP A 196 -1.93 -18.66 6.51
N SER A 197 -2.29 -17.36 6.51
CA SER A 197 -3.62 -16.87 6.10
C SER A 197 -3.79 -16.70 4.59
N GLY A 198 -2.75 -16.99 3.79
CA GLY A 198 -2.74 -16.75 2.34
C GLY A 198 -2.59 -15.29 1.96
N GLY A 199 -2.17 -14.45 2.90
CA GLY A 199 -1.87 -13.04 2.66
C GLY A 199 -0.53 -12.82 1.97
N MET A 200 -0.18 -11.56 1.67
CA MET A 200 0.96 -11.20 0.85
C MET A 200 1.81 -10.11 1.50
N LEU A 201 3.15 -10.26 1.44
CA LEU A 201 4.13 -9.21 1.71
C LEU A 201 4.71 -8.67 0.41
N GLY A 202 4.62 -7.35 0.18
CA GLY A 202 5.36 -6.64 -0.87
C GLY A 202 6.65 -6.06 -0.31
N PHE A 203 7.80 -6.43 -0.88
CA PHE A 203 9.10 -5.91 -0.44
C PHE A 203 9.29 -4.45 -0.84
N SER A 204 9.59 -3.62 0.16
CA SER A 204 9.87 -2.20 0.00
C SER A 204 11.34 -1.96 -0.34
N ILE A 205 11.59 -1.05 -1.27
CA ILE A 205 12.95 -0.54 -1.54
C ILE A 205 13.20 0.83 -0.92
N TYR A 206 12.28 1.30 -0.05
CA TYR A 206 12.44 2.55 0.68
C TYR A 206 13.65 2.47 1.63
N PRO A 207 14.61 3.40 1.57
CA PRO A 207 15.89 3.27 2.25
C PRO A 207 15.81 3.02 3.76
N HIS A 208 14.86 3.66 4.46
CA HIS A 208 14.70 3.48 5.91
C HIS A 208 14.19 2.09 6.33
N HIS A 209 13.70 1.28 5.38
CA HIS A 209 13.25 -0.09 5.62
C HIS A 209 14.33 -1.13 5.31
N LEU A 210 15.47 -0.69 4.77
CA LEU A 210 16.55 -1.55 4.30
C LEU A 210 17.79 -1.50 5.22
N LYS A 211 18.42 -2.63 5.37
CA LYS A 211 19.75 -2.72 5.99
C LYS A 211 20.75 -1.94 5.12
N ASN A 212 21.54 -1.07 5.76
CA ASN A 212 22.44 -0.13 5.12
C ASN A 212 21.74 1.00 4.32
N SER A 213 20.44 1.19 4.50
CA SER A 213 19.67 2.30 3.89
C SER A 213 19.87 2.35 2.37
N SER A 214 20.23 3.53 1.81
CA SER A 214 20.51 3.72 0.38
C SER A 214 21.70 2.92 -0.16
N ASP A 215 22.56 2.40 0.70
CA ASP A 215 23.71 1.57 0.32
C ASP A 215 23.39 0.06 0.31
N CYS A 216 22.12 -0.29 0.42
CA CYS A 216 21.68 -1.68 0.31
C CYS A 216 21.98 -2.23 -1.08
N SER A 217 22.84 -3.24 -1.16
CA SER A 217 23.16 -3.88 -2.44
C SER A 217 22.01 -4.80 -2.91
N LEU A 218 21.92 -5.01 -4.22
CA LEU A 218 20.97 -5.96 -4.81
C LEU A 218 21.14 -7.37 -4.21
N GLN A 219 22.39 -7.81 -3.97
CA GLN A 219 22.65 -9.11 -3.34
C GLN A 219 22.05 -9.16 -1.93
N SER A 220 22.26 -8.12 -1.12
CA SER A 220 21.69 -8.05 0.24
C SER A 220 20.15 -8.07 0.21
N PHE A 221 19.56 -7.37 -0.76
CA PHE A 221 18.10 -7.40 -0.95
C PHE A 221 17.61 -8.79 -1.32
N CYS A 222 18.26 -9.46 -2.29
CA CYS A 222 17.91 -10.83 -2.69
C CYS A 222 18.06 -11.84 -1.56
N ASP A 223 19.11 -11.71 -0.70
CA ASP A 223 19.29 -12.56 0.47
C ASP A 223 18.17 -12.38 1.51
N MET A 224 17.68 -11.15 1.68
CA MET A 224 16.50 -10.86 2.51
C MET A 224 15.24 -11.54 1.92
N VAL A 225 15.02 -11.38 0.62
CA VAL A 225 13.88 -12.00 -0.07
C VAL A 225 13.89 -13.50 0.08
N ALA A 226 15.03 -14.17 -0.19
CA ALA A 226 15.16 -15.62 -0.06
C ALA A 226 14.79 -16.13 1.33
N LYS A 227 15.35 -15.48 2.40
CA LYS A 227 15.02 -15.85 3.79
C LYS A 227 13.56 -15.61 4.15
N THR A 228 12.92 -14.60 3.53
CA THR A 228 11.50 -14.34 3.77
C THR A 228 10.63 -15.37 3.06
N ILE A 229 11.03 -15.82 1.87
CA ILE A 229 10.37 -16.91 1.16
C ILE A 229 10.43 -18.21 1.98
N ASP A 230 11.57 -18.51 2.62
CA ASP A 230 11.70 -19.67 3.52
C ASP A 230 10.69 -19.62 4.69
N LEU A 231 10.32 -18.42 5.14
CA LEU A 231 9.38 -18.22 6.25
C LEU A 231 7.91 -18.22 5.81
N MET A 232 7.61 -17.56 4.68
CA MET A 232 6.23 -17.28 4.24
C MET A 232 5.75 -18.17 3.08
N GLY A 233 6.67 -18.77 2.32
CA GLY A 233 6.39 -19.42 1.05
C GLY A 233 6.45 -18.44 -0.13
N GLU A 234 6.87 -18.95 -1.29
CA GLU A 234 7.07 -18.17 -2.53
C GLU A 234 5.78 -17.49 -3.02
N GLY A 235 4.63 -18.14 -2.86
CA GLY A 235 3.33 -17.60 -3.30
C GLY A 235 2.81 -16.42 -2.48
N ASN A 236 3.45 -16.08 -1.36
CA ASN A 236 2.98 -15.07 -0.40
C ASN A 236 3.87 -13.83 -0.36
N VAL A 237 4.79 -13.69 -1.31
CA VAL A 237 5.69 -12.54 -1.42
C VAL A 237 5.62 -11.90 -2.79
N GLY A 238 5.91 -10.60 -2.86
CA GLY A 238 5.93 -9.81 -4.07
C GLY A 238 6.75 -8.55 -3.89
N ILE A 239 6.60 -7.61 -4.81
CA ILE A 239 7.26 -6.32 -4.77
C ILE A 239 6.24 -5.23 -4.45
N GLY A 240 6.58 -4.34 -3.54
CA GLY A 240 5.85 -3.11 -3.26
C GLY A 240 6.88 -2.01 -3.00
N THR A 241 7.39 -1.42 -4.08
CA THR A 241 8.64 -0.65 -4.07
C THR A 241 8.64 0.54 -3.14
N ASP A 242 7.49 1.14 -2.91
CA ASP A 242 7.35 2.41 -2.18
C ASP A 242 8.10 3.56 -2.87
N LEU A 243 8.16 3.50 -4.22
CA LEU A 243 8.85 4.51 -5.02
C LEU A 243 8.15 5.86 -4.97
N CYS A 244 8.94 6.90 -4.66
CA CYS A 244 8.54 8.30 -4.63
C CYS A 244 9.14 9.10 -5.79
N GLN A 245 9.16 8.51 -6.97
CA GLN A 245 9.83 9.06 -8.15
C GLN A 245 9.39 10.49 -8.44
N ASP A 246 10.38 11.38 -8.65
CA ASP A 246 10.20 12.81 -8.97
C ASP A 246 9.39 13.61 -7.90
N GLN A 247 9.16 13.05 -6.70
CA GLN A 247 8.57 13.82 -5.60
C GLN A 247 9.59 14.78 -4.99
N PRO A 248 9.19 16.02 -4.72
CA PRO A 248 10.05 16.93 -3.95
C PRO A 248 10.16 16.48 -2.49
N ASP A 249 11.30 16.73 -1.87
CA ASP A 249 11.59 16.34 -0.48
C ASP A 249 10.52 16.84 0.50
N SER A 250 9.97 18.03 0.27
CA SER A 250 8.90 18.62 1.08
C SER A 250 7.63 17.77 1.13
N VAL A 251 7.27 17.11 0.01
CA VAL A 251 6.11 16.19 -0.01
C VAL A 251 6.40 14.93 0.79
N VAL A 252 7.61 14.39 0.66
CA VAL A 252 8.03 13.21 1.42
C VAL A 252 8.06 13.52 2.93
N GLU A 253 8.52 14.70 3.32
CA GLU A 253 8.53 15.14 4.70
C GLU A 253 7.12 15.33 5.26
N TRP A 254 6.23 16.00 4.50
CA TRP A 254 4.82 16.15 4.87
C TRP A 254 4.11 14.82 5.10
N MET A 255 4.34 13.81 4.27
CA MET A 255 3.77 12.49 4.47
C MET A 255 4.21 11.85 5.79
N ARG A 256 5.46 12.06 6.20
CA ARG A 256 5.99 11.53 7.46
C ARG A 256 5.44 12.24 8.68
N VAL A 257 5.31 13.56 8.60
CA VAL A 257 4.94 14.41 9.73
C VAL A 257 3.44 14.40 9.98
N GLY A 258 2.62 14.38 8.92
CA GLY A 258 1.16 14.37 9.02
C GLY A 258 0.55 15.77 9.20
N ARG A 259 -0.79 15.82 9.11
CA ARG A 259 -1.58 17.06 9.19
C ARG A 259 -1.73 17.65 10.59
N TRP A 260 -1.43 16.90 11.61
CA TRP A 260 -1.60 17.30 13.01
C TRP A 260 -0.49 18.22 13.55
N THR A 261 0.54 18.47 12.79
CA THR A 261 1.58 19.44 13.14
C THR A 261 1.15 20.86 12.82
N LYS A 262 1.42 21.81 13.74
CA LYS A 262 1.02 23.23 13.61
C LYS A 262 1.90 24.01 12.65
N SER A 263 3.17 23.65 12.54
CA SER A 263 4.12 24.27 11.63
C SER A 263 4.74 23.18 10.77
N ILE A 264 4.51 23.26 9.50
CA ILE A 264 5.15 22.42 8.50
C ILE A 264 5.85 23.39 7.58
N ASP A 265 7.18 23.41 7.62
CA ASP A 265 7.98 24.08 6.62
C ASP A 265 8.16 23.11 5.47
N TYR A 266 7.41 23.32 4.40
CA TYR A 266 7.52 22.56 3.17
C TYR A 266 8.62 23.12 2.29
#